data_1c764cd19ea08d0fed65dde55a4dff64
#
_entry.id   1c764cd19ea08d0fed65dde55a4dff64
#
_cell.length_a   1.000
_cell.length_b   1.000
_cell.length_c   1.000
_cell.angle_alpha   90.00
_cell.angle_beta   90.00
_cell.angle_gamma   90.00
#
_symmetry.space_group_name_H-M   'P 1'
#
loop_
_entity.id
_entity.type
_entity.pdbx_description
1 polymer ?
#
loop_
_entity_poly.entity_id
_entity_poly.type
_entity_poly.pdbx_seq_one_letter_code
_entity_poly.pdbx_strand_id
1 'polypeptide(L)'
;TFTSVGLFGVNDGTIRNLHVAGTVSATTSCTDKSYVIAGGIVGFNIIAYEDAMNTRPGSGAIEHCSFTGSVSASCGNDPTGTADAGGICGMAESGNIDFCETTLDAAHTIRTEGGEISMTGGIAGSMNGGRISACTFTGTGVLEAAFNTVPEGYYVYAQAGGIVGSTAEASIESCTADFGGSLLVPKGGEATCNAGIVCGNSGSSITDCTAKFTGDASIESNGAISFGGAVGSLSGVGECAVSLVSTEMGGTVKIAQGDEYSDVHVGGVFGSASNATASACDALLSGDIEISSNVADGTTNVNVGGVCGKSGMLTAGCHAEWTESAHVKIASDRSNFGGVTGLTQAESNYAFLVGCYALCKGRVEIEPKNGTDYTANAGGIAGTFSGYSMIYPVVMEIPAYMDGCYALVETDFSLSGGTARGVAGASEAALLNGVFWGSTQD
;
A
#
# COMPACT_ATOMS: atom_id res chain seq x y z
N THR A 1 24.13 12.45 -9.23
CA THR A 1 24.08 12.03 -10.65
C THR A 1 22.65 11.67 -11.01
N PHE A 2 22.19 12.10 -12.19
CA PHE A 2 20.86 11.78 -12.73
C PHE A 2 21.03 10.91 -13.99
N THR A 3 20.40 9.73 -13.99
CA THR A 3 20.41 8.79 -15.10
C THR A 3 18.97 8.43 -15.44
N SER A 4 18.53 8.75 -16.64
CA SER A 4 17.18 8.43 -17.12
C SER A 4 17.25 7.63 -18.41
N VAL A 5 16.62 6.46 -18.43
CA VAL A 5 16.64 5.51 -19.53
C VAL A 5 15.24 5.06 -19.89
N GLY A 6 14.95 5.04 -21.15
CA GLY A 6 13.71 4.55 -21.76
C GLY A 6 13.90 4.52 -23.27
N LEU A 7 12.87 4.17 -24.03
CA LEU A 7 12.93 4.45 -25.48
C LEU A 7 13.14 5.96 -25.72
N PHE A 8 12.53 6.77 -24.85
CA PHE A 8 12.82 8.20 -24.71
C PHE A 8 13.39 8.44 -23.30
N GLY A 9 14.60 8.99 -23.20
CA GLY A 9 15.22 9.31 -21.92
C GLY A 9 14.41 10.35 -21.14
N VAL A 10 13.98 11.43 -21.81
CA VAL A 10 13.14 12.51 -21.25
C VAL A 10 12.03 12.85 -22.24
N ASN A 11 10.83 13.10 -21.75
CA ASN A 11 9.69 13.57 -22.53
C ASN A 11 9.10 14.84 -21.90
N ASP A 12 9.00 15.91 -22.67
CA ASP A 12 8.28 17.15 -22.34
C ASP A 12 7.12 17.44 -23.33
N GLY A 13 6.89 16.51 -24.27
CA GLY A 13 5.87 16.59 -25.31
C GLY A 13 4.76 15.57 -25.12
N THR A 14 4.20 15.13 -26.23
CA THR A 14 3.15 14.09 -26.26
C THR A 14 3.62 12.85 -27.02
N ILE A 15 3.55 11.69 -26.36
CA ILE A 15 3.80 10.39 -26.97
C ILE A 15 2.48 9.65 -27.05
N ARG A 16 2.11 9.15 -28.23
CA ARG A 16 0.83 8.46 -28.47
C ARG A 16 0.96 7.22 -29.32
N ASN A 17 0.08 6.26 -29.07
CA ASN A 17 -0.13 5.08 -29.92
C ASN A 17 1.17 4.30 -30.17
N LEU A 18 1.99 4.15 -29.14
CA LEU A 18 3.26 3.47 -29.24
C LEU A 18 3.20 2.14 -28.49
N HIS A 19 3.59 1.06 -29.19
CA HIS A 19 3.67 -0.28 -28.61
C HIS A 19 5.13 -0.72 -28.57
N VAL A 20 5.63 -0.99 -27.37
CA VAL A 20 7.04 -1.32 -27.15
C VAL A 20 7.15 -2.68 -26.46
N ALA A 21 8.07 -3.50 -26.93
CA ALA A 21 8.44 -4.75 -26.25
C ALA A 21 9.95 -4.85 -26.12
N GLY A 22 10.43 -5.33 -24.96
CA GLY A 22 11.87 -5.52 -24.76
C GLY A 22 12.32 -5.36 -23.33
N THR A 23 13.61 -5.07 -23.16
CA THR A 23 14.25 -4.89 -21.87
C THR A 23 14.91 -3.51 -21.79
N VAL A 24 14.61 -2.79 -20.71
CA VAL A 24 15.24 -1.49 -20.38
C VAL A 24 15.97 -1.64 -19.07
N SER A 25 17.25 -1.20 -19.05
CA SER A 25 18.05 -1.24 -17.83
C SER A 25 18.82 0.06 -17.65
N ALA A 26 18.72 0.64 -16.48
CA ALA A 26 19.47 1.81 -16.04
C ALA A 26 20.33 1.45 -14.82
N THR A 27 21.60 1.79 -14.87
CA THR A 27 22.52 1.54 -13.75
C THR A 27 23.51 2.69 -13.66
N THR A 28 23.91 3.06 -12.45
CA THR A 28 24.97 4.03 -12.20
C THR A 28 26.17 3.41 -11.51
N SER A 29 27.33 3.98 -11.75
CA SER A 29 28.56 3.71 -10.96
C SER A 29 28.85 4.82 -9.94
N CYS A 30 27.96 5.78 -9.79
CA CYS A 30 28.06 6.83 -8.80
C CYS A 30 27.90 6.24 -7.39
N THR A 31 28.55 6.85 -6.40
CA THR A 31 28.53 6.39 -5.01
C THR A 31 27.93 7.41 -4.05
N ASP A 32 27.33 8.47 -4.57
CA ASP A 32 26.71 9.53 -3.77
C ASP A 32 25.59 10.23 -4.55
N LYS A 33 24.40 10.26 -3.95
CA LYS A 33 23.18 10.95 -4.41
C LYS A 33 22.84 10.71 -5.89
N SER A 34 22.74 9.46 -6.26
CA SER A 34 22.30 9.07 -7.60
C SER A 34 20.77 9.00 -7.69
N TYR A 35 20.26 9.44 -8.84
CA TYR A 35 18.88 9.18 -9.26
C TYR A 35 18.94 8.34 -10.52
N VAL A 36 18.40 7.13 -10.45
CA VAL A 36 18.39 6.17 -11.56
C VAL A 36 16.95 5.85 -11.91
N ILE A 37 16.55 6.22 -13.10
CA ILE A 37 15.18 6.16 -13.55
C ILE A 37 15.12 5.32 -14.82
N ALA A 38 14.25 4.29 -14.83
CA ALA A 38 14.04 3.43 -15.98
C ALA A 38 12.54 3.30 -16.30
N GLY A 39 12.18 3.57 -17.54
CA GLY A 39 10.82 3.34 -18.04
C GLY A 39 10.85 2.57 -19.36
N GLY A 40 9.90 1.69 -19.58
CA GLY A 40 9.82 0.93 -20.83
C GLY A 40 9.69 1.84 -22.05
N ILE A 41 8.96 2.93 -21.94
CA ILE A 41 8.78 3.94 -22.99
C ILE A 41 9.54 5.23 -22.63
N VAL A 42 9.30 5.78 -21.46
CA VAL A 42 9.88 7.06 -21.04
C VAL A 42 10.63 6.88 -19.72
N GLY A 43 11.90 7.29 -19.66
CA GLY A 43 12.61 7.35 -18.39
C GLY A 43 11.99 8.43 -17.50
N PHE A 44 12.07 9.67 -17.90
CA PHE A 44 11.58 10.83 -17.13
C PHE A 44 10.56 11.65 -17.93
N ASN A 45 9.36 11.78 -17.42
CA ASN A 45 8.28 12.54 -18.00
C ASN A 45 8.05 13.82 -17.22
N ILE A 46 8.14 14.96 -17.89
CA ILE A 46 8.13 16.28 -17.25
C ILE A 46 7.29 17.27 -18.04
N ILE A 47 6.64 18.20 -17.36
CA ILE A 47 6.17 19.43 -17.96
C ILE A 47 7.31 20.46 -17.81
N ALA A 48 7.91 20.85 -18.92
CA ALA A 48 8.96 21.86 -18.88
C ALA A 48 8.40 23.16 -18.26
N TYR A 49 9.03 23.64 -17.19
CA TYR A 49 8.71 24.94 -16.61
C TYR A 49 8.93 26.01 -17.64
N GLU A 50 7.96 26.91 -17.79
CA GLU A 50 8.12 28.12 -18.60
C GLU A 50 9.30 28.93 -18.07
N ASP A 51 10.42 28.87 -18.77
CA ASP A 51 11.35 29.99 -18.68
C ASP A 51 10.56 31.24 -19.11
N ALA A 52 10.66 32.35 -18.37
CA ALA A 52 9.88 33.58 -18.58
C ALA A 52 9.93 34.15 -20.01
N MET A 53 10.58 33.50 -20.93
CA MET A 53 10.73 33.83 -22.36
C MET A 53 10.24 32.73 -23.32
N ASN A 54 9.78 31.58 -22.88
CA ASN A 54 9.43 30.47 -23.79
C ASN A 54 7.94 30.08 -23.64
N THR A 55 7.14 30.42 -24.61
CA THR A 55 5.68 30.37 -24.61
C THR A 55 5.08 29.02 -25.01
N ARG A 56 5.79 27.91 -24.87
CA ARG A 56 5.24 26.55 -25.08
C ARG A 56 5.27 25.78 -23.79
N PRO A 57 4.13 25.65 -23.09
CA PRO A 57 4.04 24.68 -22.01
C PRO A 57 4.25 23.28 -22.60
N GLY A 58 5.23 22.54 -22.09
CA GLY A 58 5.34 21.11 -22.32
C GLY A 58 4.06 20.43 -21.87
N SER A 59 3.66 19.34 -22.50
CA SER A 59 2.47 18.60 -22.08
C SER A 59 2.80 17.43 -21.16
N GLY A 60 4.01 16.88 -21.26
CA GLY A 60 4.42 15.67 -20.52
C GLY A 60 3.40 14.55 -20.65
N ALA A 61 2.74 14.38 -21.80
CA ALA A 61 1.63 13.45 -21.97
C ALA A 61 2.08 12.13 -22.59
N ILE A 62 1.62 11.01 -22.03
CA ILE A 62 1.80 9.65 -22.59
C ILE A 62 0.41 9.05 -22.72
N GLU A 63 -0.02 8.78 -23.95
CA GLU A 63 -1.41 8.38 -24.22
C GLU A 63 -1.49 7.16 -25.15
N HIS A 64 -2.37 6.20 -24.83
CA HIS A 64 -2.63 5.01 -25.66
C HIS A 64 -1.34 4.25 -26.01
N CYS A 65 -0.43 4.12 -25.06
CA CYS A 65 0.83 3.42 -25.24
C CYS A 65 0.82 2.09 -24.49
N SER A 66 1.59 1.11 -24.99
CA SER A 66 1.76 -0.16 -24.28
C SER A 66 3.20 -0.61 -24.20
N PHE A 67 3.51 -1.33 -23.13
CA PHE A 67 4.81 -1.95 -22.89
C PHE A 67 4.65 -3.41 -22.47
N THR A 68 5.48 -4.28 -23.05
CA THR A 68 5.63 -5.68 -22.63
C THR A 68 7.12 -5.98 -22.48
N GLY A 69 7.55 -6.38 -21.28
CA GLY A 69 8.98 -6.69 -21.10
C GLY A 69 9.48 -6.46 -19.68
N SER A 70 10.80 -6.29 -19.57
CA SER A 70 11.48 -6.08 -18.30
C SER A 70 12.03 -4.66 -18.19
N VAL A 71 11.94 -4.09 -16.97
CA VAL A 71 12.53 -2.78 -16.66
C VAL A 71 13.34 -2.91 -15.37
N SER A 72 14.55 -2.35 -15.35
CA SER A 72 15.37 -2.32 -14.13
C SER A 72 16.07 -0.98 -13.93
N ALA A 73 16.06 -0.49 -12.70
CA ALA A 73 16.83 0.66 -12.26
C ALA A 73 17.67 0.29 -11.03
N SER A 74 18.98 0.53 -11.09
CA SER A 74 19.89 0.19 -9.98
C SER A 74 20.86 1.32 -9.68
N CYS A 75 20.93 1.72 -8.42
CA CYS A 75 21.88 2.70 -7.91
C CYS A 75 23.28 2.12 -7.70
N GLY A 76 23.50 0.85 -8.03
CA GLY A 76 24.79 0.20 -7.85
C GLY A 76 25.22 0.17 -6.38
N ASN A 77 26.35 0.81 -6.04
CA ASN A 77 26.88 0.86 -4.67
C ASN A 77 26.56 2.18 -3.95
N ASP A 78 25.60 2.98 -4.45
CA ASP A 78 25.23 4.25 -3.80
C ASP A 78 24.22 4.02 -2.68
N PRO A 79 24.61 4.18 -1.41
CA PRO A 79 23.72 3.94 -0.28
C PRO A 79 22.63 5.02 -0.10
N THR A 80 22.78 6.15 -0.78
CA THR A 80 21.83 7.29 -0.72
C THR A 80 21.08 7.49 -2.03
N GLY A 81 21.18 6.51 -2.94
CA GLY A 81 20.58 6.60 -4.26
C GLY A 81 19.08 6.30 -4.28
N THR A 82 18.40 6.95 -5.21
CA THR A 82 16.99 6.69 -5.52
C THR A 82 16.87 5.93 -6.84
N ALA A 83 16.09 4.85 -6.85
CA ALA A 83 15.82 4.06 -8.04
C ALA A 83 14.30 4.02 -8.33
N ASP A 84 13.91 4.41 -9.55
CA ASP A 84 12.53 4.39 -10.03
C ASP A 84 12.41 3.53 -11.29
N ALA A 85 11.50 2.55 -11.28
CA ALA A 85 11.23 1.71 -12.45
C ALA A 85 9.73 1.59 -12.72
N GLY A 86 9.33 1.82 -13.98
CA GLY A 86 7.96 1.65 -14.43
C GLY A 86 7.84 1.07 -15.84
N GLY A 87 6.79 0.32 -16.10
CA GLY A 87 6.57 -0.28 -17.42
C GLY A 87 6.40 0.77 -18.53
N ILE A 88 5.68 1.83 -18.28
CA ILE A 88 5.50 2.94 -19.22
C ILE A 88 6.52 4.05 -18.93
N CYS A 89 6.57 4.52 -17.68
CA CYS A 89 7.37 5.67 -17.26
C CYS A 89 8.15 5.35 -15.98
N GLY A 90 9.44 5.69 -15.92
CA GLY A 90 10.21 5.53 -14.69
C GLY A 90 9.74 6.52 -13.63
N MET A 91 9.79 7.81 -13.93
CA MET A 91 9.32 8.89 -13.07
C MET A 91 8.55 9.93 -13.89
N ALA A 92 7.42 10.38 -13.37
CA ALA A 92 6.66 11.48 -13.95
C ALA A 92 6.61 12.66 -12.97
N GLU A 93 7.01 13.83 -13.43
CA GLU A 93 6.88 15.10 -12.73
C GLU A 93 5.88 16.02 -13.47
N SER A 94 4.68 16.14 -12.91
CA SER A 94 3.60 16.97 -13.43
C SER A 94 3.08 16.61 -14.85
N GLY A 95 3.21 15.38 -15.29
CA GLY A 95 2.69 14.91 -16.57
C GLY A 95 1.47 14.00 -16.42
N ASN A 96 0.82 13.68 -17.54
CA ASN A 96 -0.31 12.75 -17.57
C ASN A 96 0.05 11.44 -18.26
N ILE A 97 -0.45 10.34 -17.72
CA ILE A 97 -0.35 9.01 -18.32
C ILE A 97 -1.78 8.48 -18.46
N ASP A 98 -2.30 8.47 -19.67
CA ASP A 98 -3.69 8.15 -19.94
C ASP A 98 -3.83 6.97 -20.92
N PHE A 99 -4.73 6.03 -20.63
CA PHE A 99 -5.06 4.88 -21.50
C PHE A 99 -3.84 4.02 -21.88
N CYS A 100 -2.90 3.88 -20.96
CA CYS A 100 -1.69 3.10 -21.19
C CYS A 100 -1.79 1.71 -20.57
N GLU A 101 -1.06 0.76 -21.15
CA GLU A 101 -1.08 -0.64 -20.73
C GLU A 101 0.33 -1.18 -20.52
N THR A 102 0.52 -1.93 -19.42
CA THR A 102 1.72 -2.74 -19.23
C THR A 102 1.32 -4.20 -19.02
N THR A 103 1.96 -5.07 -19.80
CA THR A 103 1.85 -6.52 -19.62
C THR A 103 3.18 -7.09 -19.14
N LEU A 104 3.14 -7.78 -17.99
CA LEU A 104 4.31 -8.38 -17.34
C LEU A 104 4.17 -9.91 -17.34
N ASP A 105 4.66 -10.57 -18.39
CA ASP A 105 4.64 -12.04 -18.48
C ASP A 105 5.53 -12.67 -17.40
N ALA A 106 5.36 -13.95 -17.14
CA ALA A 106 6.09 -14.70 -16.11
C ALA A 106 7.64 -14.69 -16.26
N ALA A 107 8.15 -14.41 -17.45
CA ALA A 107 9.59 -14.27 -17.70
C ALA A 107 10.12 -12.85 -17.48
N HIS A 108 9.25 -11.89 -17.21
CA HIS A 108 9.59 -10.48 -17.12
C HIS A 108 9.60 -9.97 -15.68
N THR A 109 10.39 -8.94 -15.46
CA THR A 109 10.55 -8.31 -14.14
C THR A 109 10.57 -6.80 -14.29
N ILE A 110 9.83 -6.09 -13.44
CA ILE A 110 10.05 -4.66 -13.19
C ILE A 110 10.70 -4.57 -11.80
N ARG A 111 11.93 -4.05 -11.76
CA ARG A 111 12.74 -4.08 -10.55
C ARG A 111 13.47 -2.77 -10.30
N THR A 112 13.50 -2.38 -9.04
CA THR A 112 14.39 -1.33 -8.54
C THR A 112 15.37 -1.89 -7.52
N GLU A 113 16.55 -1.26 -7.46
CA GLU A 113 17.58 -1.55 -6.47
C GLU A 113 18.18 -0.21 -6.01
N GLY A 114 17.52 0.42 -5.05
CA GLY A 114 17.92 1.71 -4.50
C GLY A 114 18.91 1.60 -3.35
N GLY A 115 19.48 2.73 -2.95
CA GLY A 115 20.20 2.89 -1.69
C GLY A 115 19.23 3.33 -0.59
N GLU A 116 18.67 4.53 -0.72
CA GLU A 116 17.72 5.11 0.24
C GLU A 116 16.26 4.90 -0.20
N ILE A 117 15.96 5.04 -1.48
CA ILE A 117 14.60 4.95 -2.01
C ILE A 117 14.54 4.00 -3.21
N SER A 118 13.53 3.13 -3.20
CA SER A 118 13.26 2.16 -4.25
C SER A 118 11.77 2.17 -4.59
N MET A 119 11.42 2.61 -5.81
CA MET A 119 10.03 2.76 -6.24
C MET A 119 9.75 1.98 -7.53
N THR A 120 8.92 0.96 -7.43
CA THR A 120 8.59 0.07 -8.56
C THR A 120 7.09 0.13 -8.87
N GLY A 121 6.75 0.39 -10.12
CA GLY A 121 5.36 0.39 -10.56
C GLY A 121 5.15 -0.32 -11.91
N GLY A 122 4.00 -0.92 -12.10
CA GLY A 122 3.65 -1.54 -13.37
C GLY A 122 3.52 -0.51 -14.48
N ILE A 123 2.93 0.65 -14.22
CA ILE A 123 2.82 1.76 -15.17
C ILE A 123 3.92 2.80 -14.92
N ALA A 124 4.05 3.31 -13.70
CA ALA A 124 5.07 4.31 -13.36
C ALA A 124 5.77 3.95 -12.06
N GLY A 125 7.10 4.16 -11.97
CA GLY A 125 7.85 3.99 -10.73
C GLY A 125 7.40 5.00 -9.69
N SER A 126 7.45 6.28 -10.03
CA SER A 126 6.93 7.37 -9.20
C SER A 126 6.22 8.45 -10.00
N MET A 127 5.35 9.19 -9.32
CA MET A 127 4.63 10.32 -9.91
C MET A 127 4.48 11.46 -8.91
N ASN A 128 4.93 12.65 -9.31
CA ASN A 128 4.86 13.86 -8.52
C ASN A 128 4.06 14.94 -9.28
N GLY A 129 2.78 15.06 -8.97
CA GLY A 129 1.83 15.88 -9.71
C GLY A 129 1.29 15.22 -10.99
N GLY A 130 0.22 15.75 -11.54
CA GLY A 130 -0.45 15.22 -12.74
C GLY A 130 -1.43 14.10 -12.47
N ARG A 131 -1.63 13.20 -13.46
CA ARG A 131 -2.66 12.17 -13.40
C ARG A 131 -2.25 10.88 -14.09
N ILE A 132 -2.62 9.74 -13.49
CA ILE A 132 -2.68 8.44 -14.16
C ILE A 132 -4.16 8.07 -14.31
N SER A 133 -4.63 7.86 -15.54
CA SER A 133 -6.05 7.63 -15.78
C SER A 133 -6.30 6.54 -16.82
N ALA A 134 -7.30 5.69 -16.54
CA ALA A 134 -7.72 4.61 -17.42
C ALA A 134 -6.55 3.72 -17.90
N CYS A 135 -5.56 3.52 -17.04
CA CYS A 135 -4.42 2.66 -17.32
C CYS A 135 -4.64 1.25 -16.81
N THR A 136 -4.04 0.28 -17.49
CA THR A 136 -4.16 -1.14 -17.16
C THR A 136 -2.79 -1.75 -16.93
N PHE A 137 -2.64 -2.45 -15.81
CA PHE A 137 -1.51 -3.32 -15.53
C PHE A 137 -2.00 -4.76 -15.40
N THR A 138 -1.42 -5.65 -16.16
CA THR A 138 -1.69 -7.09 -16.06
C THR A 138 -0.40 -7.87 -16.01
N GLY A 139 -0.35 -8.95 -15.23
CA GLY A 139 0.85 -9.75 -15.27
C GLY A 139 0.93 -10.92 -14.31
N THR A 140 1.88 -11.81 -14.64
CA THR A 140 2.27 -12.99 -13.84
C THR A 140 3.78 -13.01 -13.59
N GLY A 141 4.49 -11.94 -13.91
CA GLY A 141 5.93 -11.77 -13.70
C GLY A 141 6.27 -11.29 -12.29
N VAL A 142 7.36 -10.53 -12.16
CA VAL A 142 7.86 -10.07 -10.86
C VAL A 142 7.86 -8.54 -10.78
N LEU A 143 7.25 -7.99 -9.72
CA LEU A 143 7.45 -6.62 -9.26
C LEU A 143 8.33 -6.65 -8.03
N GLU A 144 9.48 -5.99 -8.05
CA GLU A 144 10.45 -6.03 -6.96
C GLU A 144 10.98 -4.63 -6.62
N ALA A 145 10.83 -4.22 -5.36
CA ALA A 145 11.46 -3.03 -4.81
C ALA A 145 12.53 -3.45 -3.78
N ALA A 146 13.79 -3.45 -4.20
CA ALA A 146 14.93 -3.94 -3.44
C ALA A 146 15.91 -2.83 -3.06
N PHE A 147 16.82 -3.15 -2.15
CA PHE A 147 17.95 -2.31 -1.74
C PHE A 147 19.26 -3.02 -1.98
N ASN A 148 20.30 -2.25 -2.33
CA ASN A 148 21.67 -2.77 -2.46
C ASN A 148 22.33 -3.01 -1.10
N THR A 149 22.49 -1.95 -0.35
CA THR A 149 23.05 -1.93 1.00
C THR A 149 22.41 -0.79 1.76
N VAL A 150 21.75 -1.12 2.86
CA VAL A 150 21.20 -0.09 3.75
C VAL A 150 22.28 0.29 4.74
N PRO A 151 22.76 1.53 4.76
CA PRO A 151 23.67 1.99 5.78
C PRO A 151 22.95 2.04 7.13
N GLU A 152 23.63 1.66 8.20
CA GLU A 152 23.12 1.77 9.56
C GLU A 152 22.75 3.23 9.88
N GLY A 153 21.54 3.45 10.38
CA GLY A 153 21.02 4.77 10.76
C GLY A 153 20.39 5.61 9.64
N TYR A 154 20.15 5.04 8.45
CA TYR A 154 19.40 5.69 7.39
C TYR A 154 17.96 5.15 7.32
N TYR A 155 17.00 6.06 7.17
CA TYR A 155 15.61 5.70 6.83
C TYR A 155 15.53 5.37 5.35
N VAL A 156 15.11 4.17 5.03
CA VAL A 156 14.95 3.74 3.64
C VAL A 156 13.51 3.39 3.33
N TYR A 157 13.11 3.57 2.07
CA TYR A 157 11.74 3.39 1.62
C TYR A 157 11.68 2.45 0.41
N ALA A 158 10.97 1.33 0.55
CA ALA A 158 10.58 0.46 -0.56
C ALA A 158 9.08 0.64 -0.85
N GLN A 159 8.77 0.98 -2.09
CA GLN A 159 7.40 1.23 -2.51
C GLN A 159 7.10 0.47 -3.80
N ALA A 160 6.15 -0.45 -3.73
CA ALA A 160 5.78 -1.29 -4.86
C ALA A 160 4.28 -1.20 -5.17
N GLY A 161 3.94 -0.95 -6.43
CA GLY A 161 2.55 -0.89 -6.89
C GLY A 161 2.34 -1.45 -8.29
N GLY A 162 1.21 -2.08 -8.54
CA GLY A 162 0.87 -2.55 -9.89
C GLY A 162 0.67 -1.40 -10.87
N ILE A 163 0.09 -0.30 -10.45
CA ILE A 163 0.01 0.92 -11.28
C ILE A 163 1.21 1.82 -11.00
N VAL A 164 1.44 2.22 -9.76
CA VAL A 164 2.53 3.14 -9.42
C VAL A 164 3.16 2.80 -8.08
N GLY A 165 4.49 2.87 -7.99
CA GLY A 165 5.21 2.66 -6.73
C GLY A 165 4.88 3.73 -5.71
N SER A 166 4.97 5.00 -6.09
CA SER A 166 4.66 6.14 -5.21
C SER A 166 4.03 7.31 -5.93
N THR A 167 3.11 8.02 -5.24
CA THR A 167 2.58 9.29 -5.74
C THR A 167 2.66 10.39 -4.70
N ALA A 168 2.92 11.63 -5.18
CA ALA A 168 2.76 12.85 -4.42
C ALA A 168 2.04 13.89 -5.29
N GLU A 169 0.99 14.53 -4.77
CA GLU A 169 0.20 15.56 -5.45
C GLU A 169 -0.36 15.14 -6.84
N ALA A 170 -0.53 13.83 -7.07
CA ALA A 170 -1.07 13.27 -8.32
C ALA A 170 -2.40 12.57 -8.08
N SER A 171 -3.22 12.37 -9.11
CA SER A 171 -4.42 11.52 -9.02
C SER A 171 -4.26 10.20 -9.78
N ILE A 172 -4.91 9.14 -9.25
CA ILE A 172 -5.05 7.85 -9.92
C ILE A 172 -6.54 7.60 -10.11
N GLU A 173 -6.98 7.49 -11.35
CA GLU A 173 -8.39 7.44 -11.69
C GLU A 173 -8.71 6.31 -12.69
N SER A 174 -9.76 5.55 -12.42
CA SER A 174 -10.30 4.53 -13.34
C SER A 174 -9.25 3.52 -13.85
N CYS A 175 -8.29 3.18 -12.99
CA CYS A 175 -7.22 2.26 -13.35
C CYS A 175 -7.53 0.82 -12.93
N THR A 176 -7.02 -0.14 -13.68
CA THR A 176 -7.16 -1.57 -13.39
C THR A 176 -5.80 -2.23 -13.23
N ALA A 177 -5.62 -2.97 -12.15
CA ALA A 177 -4.45 -3.81 -11.93
C ALA A 177 -4.89 -5.26 -11.64
N ASP A 178 -4.52 -6.19 -12.51
CA ASP A 178 -4.74 -7.64 -12.34
C ASP A 178 -3.38 -8.34 -12.30
N PHE A 179 -2.97 -8.74 -11.10
CA PHE A 179 -1.63 -9.26 -10.87
C PHE A 179 -1.66 -10.65 -10.20
N GLY A 180 -1.24 -11.63 -10.98
CA GLY A 180 -1.06 -13.02 -10.54
C GLY A 180 0.40 -13.43 -10.36
N GLY A 181 1.32 -12.48 -10.37
CA GLY A 181 2.76 -12.69 -10.24
C GLY A 181 3.28 -12.54 -8.82
N SER A 182 4.59 -12.30 -8.71
CA SER A 182 5.26 -12.11 -7.42
C SER A 182 5.51 -10.64 -7.13
N LEU A 183 5.03 -10.15 -5.97
CA LEU A 183 5.35 -8.83 -5.44
C LEU A 183 6.36 -8.99 -4.32
N LEU A 184 7.57 -8.48 -4.53
CA LEU A 184 8.70 -8.72 -3.64
C LEU A 184 9.24 -7.42 -3.06
N VAL A 185 9.38 -7.39 -1.74
CA VAL A 185 10.19 -6.40 -1.02
C VAL A 185 11.14 -7.19 -0.11
N PRO A 186 12.30 -7.59 -0.64
CA PRO A 186 13.26 -8.38 0.11
C PRO A 186 13.90 -7.57 1.23
N LYS A 187 14.39 -8.26 2.25
CA LYS A 187 14.97 -7.67 3.46
C LYS A 187 16.03 -6.60 3.17
N GLY A 188 15.77 -5.40 3.64
CA GLY A 188 16.60 -4.22 3.46
C GLY A 188 16.77 -3.39 4.75
N GLY A 189 17.23 -3.99 5.86
CA GLY A 189 17.49 -3.21 7.09
C GLY A 189 16.21 -2.57 7.69
N GLU A 190 16.32 -1.34 8.20
CA GLU A 190 15.23 -0.54 8.81
C GLU A 190 14.33 0.14 7.75
N ALA A 191 13.89 -0.61 6.73
CA ALA A 191 13.12 -0.05 5.64
C ALA A 191 11.63 0.11 5.98
N THR A 192 11.06 1.25 5.66
CA THR A 192 9.61 1.39 5.56
C THR A 192 9.14 0.82 4.22
N CYS A 193 8.34 -0.23 4.28
CA CYS A 193 7.87 -0.96 3.11
C CYS A 193 6.39 -0.72 2.88
N ASN A 194 6.04 -0.12 1.74
CA ASN A 194 4.65 0.09 1.34
C ASN A 194 4.37 -0.63 0.04
N ALA A 195 3.41 -1.53 0.05
CA ALA A 195 3.04 -2.29 -1.14
C ALA A 195 1.54 -2.37 -1.35
N GLY A 196 1.10 -2.20 -2.59
CA GLY A 196 -0.30 -2.28 -2.98
C GLY A 196 -0.44 -2.57 -4.48
N ILE A 197 -1.57 -3.15 -4.88
CA ILE A 197 -1.75 -3.56 -6.28
C ILE A 197 -2.07 -2.37 -7.20
N VAL A 198 -2.58 -1.27 -6.67
CA VAL A 198 -2.67 0.00 -7.41
C VAL A 198 -1.46 0.88 -7.08
N CYS A 199 -1.20 1.15 -5.80
CA CYS A 199 -0.16 2.08 -5.38
C CYS A 199 0.57 1.60 -4.12
N GLY A 200 1.90 1.68 -4.11
CA GLY A 200 2.68 1.38 -2.90
C GLY A 200 2.45 2.44 -1.82
N ASN A 201 2.74 3.69 -2.13
CA ASN A 201 2.49 4.83 -1.23
C ASN A 201 1.80 5.96 -1.97
N SER A 202 0.70 6.46 -1.43
CA SER A 202 -0.03 7.56 -2.03
C SER A 202 -0.16 8.76 -1.10
N GLY A 203 0.33 9.92 -1.57
CA GLY A 203 0.01 11.24 -1.05
C GLY A 203 -1.17 11.92 -1.77
N SER A 204 -1.99 11.16 -2.50
CA SER A 204 -2.91 11.66 -3.51
C SER A 204 -4.25 10.94 -3.49
N SER A 205 -5.20 11.41 -4.28
CA SER A 205 -6.51 10.75 -4.42
C SER A 205 -6.46 9.55 -5.36
N ILE A 206 -7.15 8.47 -4.98
CA ILE A 206 -7.34 7.26 -5.77
C ILE A 206 -8.84 7.01 -5.91
N THR A 207 -9.33 6.99 -7.12
CA THR A 207 -10.77 6.91 -7.37
C THR A 207 -11.11 5.95 -8.50
N ASP A 208 -12.18 5.18 -8.33
CA ASP A 208 -12.74 4.28 -9.37
C ASP A 208 -11.70 3.29 -9.91
N CYS A 209 -10.91 2.69 -9.01
CA CYS A 209 -9.88 1.73 -9.39
C CYS A 209 -10.27 0.30 -9.01
N THR A 210 -9.80 -0.65 -9.81
CA THR A 210 -9.96 -2.08 -9.52
C THR A 210 -8.60 -2.73 -9.35
N ALA A 211 -8.45 -3.49 -8.27
CA ALA A 211 -7.24 -4.26 -7.98
C ALA A 211 -7.58 -5.73 -7.78
N LYS A 212 -6.95 -6.60 -8.54
CA LYS A 212 -7.02 -8.04 -8.36
C LYS A 212 -5.64 -8.62 -8.12
N PHE A 213 -5.49 -9.37 -7.04
CA PHE A 213 -4.25 -10.02 -6.67
C PHE A 213 -4.47 -11.51 -6.43
N THR A 214 -3.88 -12.34 -7.27
CA THR A 214 -3.94 -13.80 -7.17
C THR A 214 -2.56 -14.44 -7.07
N GLY A 215 -1.52 -13.61 -6.99
CA GLY A 215 -0.12 -14.02 -6.90
C GLY A 215 0.39 -14.15 -5.47
N ASP A 216 1.71 -14.05 -5.32
CA ASP A 216 2.38 -14.14 -4.04
C ASP A 216 3.08 -12.81 -3.69
N ALA A 217 2.75 -12.22 -2.54
CA ALA A 217 3.48 -11.09 -1.98
C ALA A 217 4.41 -11.57 -0.87
N SER A 218 5.67 -11.15 -0.92
CA SER A 218 6.66 -11.42 0.12
C SER A 218 7.35 -10.13 0.53
N ILE A 219 7.11 -9.69 1.76
CA ILE A 219 7.64 -8.44 2.31
C ILE A 219 8.43 -8.75 3.57
N GLU A 220 9.70 -8.41 3.57
CA GLU A 220 10.57 -8.62 4.72
C GLU A 220 11.29 -7.32 5.09
N SER A 221 11.10 -6.83 6.34
CA SER A 221 11.73 -5.60 6.84
C SER A 221 11.88 -5.61 8.35
N ASN A 222 12.85 -4.84 8.86
CA ASN A 222 12.91 -4.47 10.27
C ASN A 222 12.08 -3.21 10.57
N GLY A 223 11.75 -2.40 9.59
CA GLY A 223 10.94 -1.19 9.74
C GLY A 223 9.43 -1.42 9.58
N ALA A 224 8.70 -0.32 9.41
CA ALA A 224 7.25 -0.35 9.24
C ALA A 224 6.83 -1.01 7.92
N ILE A 225 5.77 -1.81 7.96
CA ILE A 225 5.24 -2.48 6.78
C ILE A 225 3.76 -2.13 6.62
N SER A 226 3.40 -1.65 5.44
CA SER A 226 2.00 -1.44 5.06
C SER A 226 1.69 -2.13 3.74
N PHE A 227 0.76 -3.09 3.78
CA PHE A 227 0.27 -3.80 2.60
C PHE A 227 -1.23 -3.60 2.43
N GLY A 228 -1.64 -3.23 1.23
CA GLY A 228 -3.05 -3.11 0.88
C GLY A 228 -3.39 -3.77 -0.45
N GLY A 229 -4.57 -4.33 -0.57
CA GLY A 229 -5.06 -4.88 -1.84
C GLY A 229 -5.05 -3.84 -2.96
N ALA A 230 -5.29 -2.58 -2.64
CA ALA A 230 -5.09 -1.46 -3.57
C ALA A 230 -3.88 -0.61 -3.20
N VAL A 231 -3.78 -0.14 -1.95
CA VAL A 231 -2.78 0.86 -1.55
C VAL A 231 -2.04 0.42 -0.30
N GLY A 232 -0.71 0.41 -0.33
CA GLY A 232 0.08 0.11 0.85
C GLY A 232 -0.11 1.14 1.95
N SER A 233 0.22 2.40 1.69
CA SER A 233 0.08 3.50 2.64
C SER A 233 -0.53 4.74 1.99
N LEU A 234 -1.38 5.41 2.75
CA LEU A 234 -1.94 6.72 2.43
C LEU A 234 -1.35 7.75 3.40
N SER A 235 -0.46 8.58 2.88
CA SER A 235 0.22 9.60 3.68
C SER A 235 0.43 10.86 2.85
N GLY A 236 -0.29 11.93 3.11
CA GLY A 236 -0.15 13.19 2.37
C GLY A 236 -0.33 14.41 3.24
N VAL A 237 0.19 15.55 2.76
CA VAL A 237 0.03 16.88 3.36
C VAL A 237 -1.25 17.52 2.83
N GLY A 238 -2.36 16.81 2.83
CA GLY A 238 -3.63 17.29 2.28
C GLY A 238 -4.74 16.27 2.47
N GLU A 239 -5.88 16.49 1.85
CA GLU A 239 -6.98 15.54 1.84
C GLU A 239 -6.68 14.41 0.85
N CYS A 240 -6.03 13.35 1.32
CA CYS A 240 -5.94 12.11 0.56
C CYS A 240 -7.27 11.36 0.67
N ALA A 241 -7.80 10.92 -0.46
CA ALA A 241 -9.05 10.17 -0.51
C ALA A 241 -8.92 8.92 -1.36
N VAL A 242 -9.42 7.80 -0.84
CA VAL A 242 -9.65 6.58 -1.61
C VAL A 242 -11.15 6.36 -1.71
N SER A 243 -11.67 6.30 -2.92
CA SER A 243 -13.10 6.14 -3.13
C SER A 243 -13.44 5.26 -4.32
N LEU A 244 -14.53 4.51 -4.22
CA LEU A 244 -15.01 3.62 -5.28
C LEU A 244 -13.93 2.62 -5.74
N VAL A 245 -13.14 2.13 -4.79
CA VAL A 245 -12.08 1.16 -5.09
C VAL A 245 -12.56 -0.24 -4.74
N SER A 246 -12.44 -1.15 -5.70
CA SER A 246 -12.77 -2.56 -5.52
C SER A 246 -11.50 -3.41 -5.56
N THR A 247 -11.38 -4.32 -4.58
CA THR A 247 -10.23 -5.22 -4.49
C THR A 247 -10.65 -6.69 -4.39
N GLU A 248 -9.90 -7.56 -5.04
CA GLU A 248 -9.98 -9.02 -4.91
C GLU A 248 -8.61 -9.56 -4.52
N MET A 249 -8.47 -10.09 -3.31
CA MET A 249 -7.24 -10.68 -2.81
C MET A 249 -7.39 -12.19 -2.64
N GLY A 250 -6.99 -12.94 -3.65
CA GLY A 250 -7.04 -14.40 -3.69
C GLY A 250 -5.67 -15.09 -3.60
N GLY A 251 -4.60 -14.31 -3.56
CA GLY A 251 -3.22 -14.79 -3.47
C GLY A 251 -2.71 -14.97 -2.04
N THR A 252 -1.40 -15.20 -1.90
CA THR A 252 -0.74 -15.33 -0.61
C THR A 252 0.04 -14.08 -0.27
N VAL A 253 -0.15 -13.56 0.94
CA VAL A 253 0.61 -12.41 1.47
C VAL A 253 1.45 -12.89 2.66
N LYS A 254 2.77 -12.86 2.53
CA LYS A 254 3.72 -13.21 3.59
C LYS A 254 4.49 -11.99 4.03
N ILE A 255 4.40 -11.69 5.32
CA ILE A 255 5.09 -10.56 5.94
C ILE A 255 5.96 -11.08 7.08
N ALA A 256 7.25 -10.76 7.01
CA ALA A 256 8.20 -11.03 8.06
C ALA A 256 8.81 -9.72 8.56
N GLN A 257 8.51 -9.36 9.80
CA GLN A 257 9.10 -8.21 10.47
C GLN A 257 10.20 -8.64 11.43
N GLY A 258 11.30 -7.92 11.39
CA GLY A 258 12.45 -8.12 12.25
C GLY A 258 12.31 -7.47 13.63
N ASP A 259 13.42 -7.10 14.26
CA ASP A 259 13.53 -6.79 15.69
C ASP A 259 13.33 -5.30 16.06
N GLU A 260 12.69 -4.47 15.20
CA GLU A 260 12.56 -3.02 15.45
C GLU A 260 11.14 -2.60 15.87
N TYR A 261 11.07 -1.39 16.48
CA TYR A 261 9.85 -0.77 17.02
C TYR A 261 8.92 -0.22 15.93
N SER A 262 8.40 -1.07 15.08
CA SER A 262 7.59 -0.61 13.92
C SER A 262 6.35 -1.46 13.71
N ASP A 263 5.24 -0.80 13.37
CA ASP A 263 3.96 -1.47 13.14
C ASP A 263 3.86 -2.17 11.78
N VAL A 264 3.03 -3.20 11.73
CA VAL A 264 2.60 -3.89 10.51
C VAL A 264 1.12 -3.63 10.27
N HIS A 265 0.78 -3.14 9.10
CA HIS A 265 -0.59 -2.85 8.71
C HIS A 265 -0.97 -3.59 7.43
N VAL A 266 -2.02 -4.39 7.47
CA VAL A 266 -2.53 -5.14 6.31
C VAL A 266 -4.02 -4.88 6.14
N GLY A 267 -4.42 -4.47 4.94
CA GLY A 267 -5.82 -4.23 4.62
C GLY A 267 -6.23 -4.74 3.24
N GLY A 268 -7.49 -5.10 3.09
CA GLY A 268 -8.02 -5.51 1.81
C GLY A 268 -8.00 -4.38 0.78
N VAL A 269 -8.16 -3.13 1.19
CA VAL A 269 -8.04 -1.96 0.31
C VAL A 269 -6.74 -1.21 0.59
N PHE A 270 -6.48 -0.80 1.84
CA PHE A 270 -5.23 -0.10 2.18
C PHE A 270 -4.62 -0.60 3.49
N GLY A 271 -3.28 -0.65 3.54
CA GLY A 271 -2.55 -1.08 4.74
C GLY A 271 -2.68 -0.06 5.85
N SER A 272 -2.25 1.18 5.63
CA SER A 272 -2.36 2.27 6.59
C SER A 272 -2.84 3.57 5.97
N ALA A 273 -3.57 4.36 6.76
CA ALA A 273 -3.97 5.71 6.40
C ALA A 273 -3.78 6.66 7.58
N SER A 274 -3.01 7.72 7.37
CA SER A 274 -2.88 8.84 8.27
C SER A 274 -3.45 10.08 7.59
N ASN A 275 -4.41 10.75 8.21
CA ASN A 275 -5.11 11.93 7.66
C ASN A 275 -5.74 11.70 6.27
N ALA A 276 -6.27 10.50 6.04
CA ALA A 276 -6.90 10.14 4.77
C ALA A 276 -8.34 9.63 4.99
N THR A 277 -9.15 9.75 3.95
CA THR A 277 -10.53 9.25 3.94
C THR A 277 -10.67 8.07 2.99
N ALA A 278 -11.45 7.06 3.41
CA ALA A 278 -11.88 5.97 2.55
C ALA A 278 -13.40 5.96 2.46
N SER A 279 -13.95 5.84 1.26
CA SER A 279 -15.39 5.81 1.06
C SER A 279 -15.83 4.89 -0.07
N ALA A 280 -16.92 4.16 0.16
CA ALA A 280 -17.51 3.27 -0.84
C ALA A 280 -16.48 2.32 -1.48
N CYS A 281 -15.64 1.71 -0.65
CA CYS A 281 -14.63 0.75 -1.08
C CYS A 281 -15.08 -0.68 -0.73
N ASP A 282 -14.79 -1.61 -1.62
CA ASP A 282 -15.13 -3.02 -1.48
C ASP A 282 -13.87 -3.89 -1.46
N ALA A 283 -13.81 -4.85 -0.55
CA ALA A 283 -12.74 -5.82 -0.47
C ALA A 283 -13.27 -7.25 -0.39
N LEU A 284 -12.85 -8.08 -1.31
CA LEU A 284 -13.06 -9.54 -1.31
C LEU A 284 -11.75 -10.24 -0.98
N LEU A 285 -11.70 -10.91 0.16
CA LEU A 285 -10.51 -11.61 0.64
C LEU A 285 -10.78 -13.12 0.63
N SER A 286 -10.02 -13.84 -0.17
CA SER A 286 -10.14 -15.30 -0.33
C SER A 286 -8.80 -16.03 -0.21
N GLY A 287 -7.69 -15.30 -0.10
CA GLY A 287 -6.33 -15.82 0.00
C GLY A 287 -5.80 -15.91 1.42
N ASP A 288 -4.51 -16.26 1.52
CA ASP A 288 -3.81 -16.44 2.78
C ASP A 288 -3.02 -15.18 3.17
N ILE A 289 -3.12 -14.77 4.43
CA ILE A 289 -2.32 -13.69 5.02
C ILE A 289 -1.53 -14.28 6.19
N GLU A 290 -0.22 -14.39 6.02
CA GLU A 290 0.71 -14.91 7.03
C GLU A 290 1.63 -13.79 7.52
N ILE A 291 1.55 -13.44 8.79
CA ILE A 291 2.35 -12.37 9.39
C ILE A 291 3.15 -12.92 10.56
N SER A 292 4.45 -12.67 10.55
CA SER A 292 5.36 -13.01 11.64
C SER A 292 6.13 -11.75 12.07
N SER A 293 5.91 -11.28 13.29
CA SER A 293 6.64 -10.15 13.87
C SER A 293 7.51 -10.64 15.04
N ASN A 294 8.81 -10.32 14.99
CA ASN A 294 9.81 -10.76 15.98
C ASN A 294 10.09 -9.74 17.07
N VAL A 295 9.29 -8.69 17.18
CA VAL A 295 9.55 -7.60 18.14
C VAL A 295 9.39 -8.08 19.58
N ALA A 296 10.50 -8.03 20.32
CA ALA A 296 10.59 -8.61 21.68
C ALA A 296 10.09 -7.68 22.79
N ASP A 297 9.77 -6.43 22.50
CA ASP A 297 9.49 -5.39 23.52
C ASP A 297 8.00 -5.12 23.78
N GLY A 298 7.12 -5.79 23.02
CA GLY A 298 5.67 -5.64 23.15
C GLY A 298 5.11 -4.27 22.74
N THR A 299 5.85 -3.46 21.98
CA THR A 299 5.38 -2.14 21.51
C THR A 299 4.81 -2.16 20.10
N THR A 300 5.24 -3.09 19.28
CA THR A 300 4.80 -3.21 17.88
C THR A 300 3.42 -3.84 17.76
N ASN A 301 2.57 -3.24 16.93
CA ASN A 301 1.24 -3.74 16.65
C ASN A 301 1.16 -4.33 15.24
N VAL A 302 0.56 -5.50 15.13
CA VAL A 302 0.13 -6.07 13.87
C VAL A 302 -1.37 -5.81 13.72
N ASN A 303 -1.74 -5.04 12.70
CA ASN A 303 -3.11 -4.64 12.47
C ASN A 303 -3.61 -5.18 11.13
N VAL A 304 -4.62 -6.02 11.15
CA VAL A 304 -5.21 -6.64 9.97
C VAL A 304 -6.69 -6.29 9.88
N GLY A 305 -7.12 -5.75 8.77
CA GLY A 305 -8.52 -5.40 8.53
C GLY A 305 -8.99 -5.73 7.12
N GLY A 306 -10.27 -6.00 6.97
CA GLY A 306 -10.85 -6.32 5.67
C GLY A 306 -10.79 -5.16 4.69
N VAL A 307 -10.96 -3.93 5.15
CA VAL A 307 -10.78 -2.72 4.34
C VAL A 307 -9.40 -2.12 4.63
N CYS A 308 -9.09 -1.88 5.90
CA CYS A 308 -7.83 -1.22 6.27
C CYS A 308 -7.15 -1.85 7.49
N GLY A 309 -5.82 -1.94 7.46
CA GLY A 309 -5.03 -2.32 8.63
C GLY A 309 -5.12 -1.25 9.72
N LYS A 310 -4.81 0.01 9.38
CA LYS A 310 -4.93 1.17 10.29
C LYS A 310 -5.67 2.32 9.61
N SER A 311 -6.67 2.89 10.30
CA SER A 311 -7.43 4.07 9.88
C SER A 311 -7.32 5.19 10.90
N GLY A 312 -6.99 6.42 10.45
CA GLY A 312 -6.78 7.60 11.30
C GLY A 312 -7.83 8.71 11.14
N MET A 313 -8.74 8.66 10.13
CA MET A 313 -9.77 9.68 9.94
C MET A 313 -11.16 9.10 9.67
N LEU A 314 -11.54 8.98 8.42
CA LEU A 314 -12.88 8.55 8.02
C LEU A 314 -12.84 7.31 7.15
N THR A 315 -13.56 6.27 7.56
CA THR A 315 -13.88 5.11 6.72
C THR A 315 -15.41 5.01 6.65
N ALA A 316 -15.99 5.22 5.48
CA ALA A 316 -17.42 5.36 5.32
C ALA A 316 -17.99 4.50 4.18
N GLY A 317 -19.09 3.78 4.45
CA GLY A 317 -19.78 2.98 3.45
C GLY A 317 -18.89 1.92 2.79
N CYS A 318 -17.86 1.43 3.49
CA CYS A 318 -16.94 0.43 2.98
C CYS A 318 -17.40 -0.98 3.38
N HIS A 319 -17.13 -1.94 2.52
CA HIS A 319 -17.49 -3.32 2.70
C HIS A 319 -16.28 -4.25 2.63
N ALA A 320 -16.26 -5.28 3.48
CA ALA A 320 -15.28 -6.36 3.41
C ALA A 320 -15.95 -7.73 3.51
N GLU A 321 -15.60 -8.63 2.62
CA GLU A 321 -15.97 -10.03 2.67
C GLU A 321 -14.73 -10.91 2.80
N TRP A 322 -14.62 -11.63 3.92
CA TRP A 322 -13.68 -12.70 4.15
C TRP A 322 -14.37 -14.01 3.81
N THR A 323 -14.01 -14.61 2.69
CA THR A 323 -14.64 -15.85 2.23
C THR A 323 -14.22 -17.05 3.11
N GLU A 324 -14.88 -18.19 2.96
CA GLU A 324 -14.53 -19.42 3.67
C GLU A 324 -13.09 -19.91 3.39
N SER A 325 -12.52 -19.56 2.23
CA SER A 325 -11.14 -19.88 1.87
C SER A 325 -10.11 -18.94 2.45
N ALA A 326 -10.49 -17.76 2.93
CA ALA A 326 -9.56 -16.81 3.53
C ALA A 326 -8.98 -17.34 4.83
N HIS A 327 -7.66 -17.26 4.94
CA HIS A 327 -6.98 -17.66 6.17
C HIS A 327 -5.99 -16.58 6.61
N VAL A 328 -6.17 -16.07 7.81
CA VAL A 328 -5.28 -15.09 8.44
C VAL A 328 -4.55 -15.73 9.59
N LYS A 329 -3.22 -15.78 9.51
CA LYS A 329 -2.35 -16.26 10.56
C LYS A 329 -1.40 -15.17 11.02
N ILE A 330 -1.48 -14.81 12.30
CA ILE A 330 -0.64 -13.77 12.91
C ILE A 330 0.15 -14.39 14.06
N ALA A 331 1.47 -14.35 13.97
CA ALA A 331 2.38 -14.69 15.06
C ALA A 331 3.04 -13.39 15.55
N SER A 332 2.49 -12.80 16.62
CA SER A 332 2.94 -11.54 17.22
C SER A 332 2.43 -11.37 18.64
N ASP A 333 3.14 -10.61 19.47
CA ASP A 333 2.74 -10.37 20.86
C ASP A 333 1.64 -9.29 20.98
N ARG A 334 1.45 -8.43 19.97
CA ARG A 334 0.33 -7.48 19.90
C ARG A 334 -0.35 -7.52 18.54
N SER A 335 -1.60 -7.89 18.53
CA SER A 335 -2.35 -8.10 17.28
C SER A 335 -3.77 -7.58 17.38
N ASN A 336 -4.20 -6.92 16.31
CA ASN A 336 -5.57 -6.46 16.14
C ASN A 336 -6.12 -6.96 14.81
N PHE A 337 -7.19 -7.71 14.85
CA PHE A 337 -7.94 -8.14 13.67
C PHE A 337 -9.34 -7.55 13.70
N GLY A 338 -9.77 -6.96 12.59
CA GLY A 338 -11.13 -6.50 12.42
C GLY A 338 -11.72 -6.86 11.06
N GLY A 339 -12.98 -7.19 11.02
CA GLY A 339 -13.67 -7.49 9.77
C GLY A 339 -13.57 -6.32 8.77
N VAL A 340 -13.59 -5.08 9.24
CA VAL A 340 -13.37 -3.86 8.44
C VAL A 340 -12.00 -3.25 8.71
N THR A 341 -11.64 -3.00 9.97
CA THR A 341 -10.38 -2.32 10.34
C THR A 341 -9.65 -3.03 11.47
N GLY A 342 -8.33 -3.24 11.31
CA GLY A 342 -7.49 -3.78 12.39
C GLY A 342 -7.41 -2.80 13.56
N LEU A 343 -7.04 -1.56 13.28
CA LEU A 343 -6.94 -0.46 14.24
C LEU A 343 -7.59 0.80 13.69
N THR A 344 -8.54 1.35 14.42
CA THR A 344 -9.03 2.71 14.21
C THR A 344 -8.64 3.54 15.42
N GLN A 345 -7.83 4.56 15.20
CA GLN A 345 -7.32 5.40 16.27
C GLN A 345 -7.39 6.88 15.86
N ALA A 346 -8.05 7.68 16.69
CA ALA A 346 -7.95 9.11 16.57
C ALA A 346 -6.51 9.55 16.92
N GLU A 347 -5.91 10.35 16.07
CA GLU A 347 -4.57 10.91 16.30
C GLU A 347 -4.69 12.40 16.68
N SER A 348 -4.57 13.29 15.72
CA SER A 348 -4.80 14.73 15.88
C SER A 348 -6.21 15.18 15.53
N ASN A 349 -6.99 14.31 14.87
CA ASN A 349 -8.36 14.52 14.41
C ASN A 349 -9.26 13.38 14.88
N TYR A 350 -10.57 13.60 14.80
CA TYR A 350 -11.56 12.55 15.06
C TYR A 350 -11.38 11.37 14.10
N ALA A 351 -11.55 10.15 14.60
CA ALA A 351 -11.65 8.97 13.78
C ALA A 351 -13.11 8.53 13.65
N PHE A 352 -13.55 8.30 12.42
CA PHE A 352 -14.94 7.91 12.12
C PHE A 352 -14.97 6.59 11.34
N LEU A 353 -15.84 5.71 11.77
CA LEU A 353 -16.21 4.49 11.06
C LEU A 353 -17.73 4.49 10.87
N VAL A 354 -18.21 4.75 9.65
CA VAL A 354 -19.63 5.05 9.41
C VAL A 354 -20.21 4.17 8.31
N GLY A 355 -21.31 3.49 8.59
CA GLY A 355 -22.04 2.69 7.61
C GLY A 355 -21.21 1.58 6.96
N CYS A 356 -20.19 1.09 7.64
CA CYS A 356 -19.34 0.03 7.12
C CYS A 356 -19.89 -1.35 7.51
N TYR A 357 -19.64 -2.35 6.65
CA TYR A 357 -20.02 -3.68 7.04
C TYR A 357 -18.97 -4.74 6.70
N ALA A 358 -18.96 -5.84 7.47
CA ALA A 358 -18.11 -6.99 7.24
C ALA A 358 -18.87 -8.30 7.27
N LEU A 359 -18.52 -9.20 6.37
CA LEU A 359 -18.91 -10.59 6.37
C LEU A 359 -17.65 -11.45 6.59
N CYS A 360 -17.53 -12.09 7.77
CA CYS A 360 -16.35 -12.86 8.15
C CYS A 360 -16.69 -14.36 8.16
N LYS A 361 -16.25 -15.10 7.16
CA LYS A 361 -16.37 -16.57 7.05
C LYS A 361 -15.02 -17.27 7.09
N GLY A 362 -13.94 -16.53 6.86
CA GLY A 362 -12.58 -17.03 6.82
C GLY A 362 -12.04 -17.39 8.21
N ARG A 363 -10.95 -18.12 8.24
CA ARG A 363 -10.28 -18.55 9.48
C ARG A 363 -9.28 -17.50 9.95
N VAL A 364 -9.30 -17.17 11.24
CA VAL A 364 -8.36 -16.24 11.87
C VAL A 364 -7.65 -16.92 13.05
N GLU A 365 -6.34 -16.98 12.98
CA GLU A 365 -5.47 -17.54 14.02
C GLU A 365 -4.49 -16.47 14.49
N ILE A 366 -4.49 -16.17 15.78
CA ILE A 366 -3.55 -15.22 16.40
C ILE A 366 -2.83 -15.94 17.54
N GLU A 367 -1.51 -16.01 17.44
CA GLU A 367 -0.66 -16.69 18.40
C GLU A 367 0.42 -15.73 18.95
N PRO A 368 0.75 -15.78 20.27
CA PRO A 368 1.88 -15.05 20.80
C PRO A 368 3.18 -15.60 20.22
N LYS A 369 4.15 -14.74 20.01
CA LYS A 369 5.47 -15.16 19.51
C LYS A 369 6.50 -15.32 20.63
N ASN A 370 6.56 -14.34 21.53
CA ASN A 370 7.55 -14.31 22.62
C ASN A 370 6.93 -14.48 24.01
N GLY A 371 5.63 -14.29 24.17
CA GLY A 371 4.83 -14.73 25.32
C GLY A 371 4.87 -13.90 26.59
N THR A 372 5.44 -12.70 26.62
CA THR A 372 5.59 -11.92 27.87
C THR A 372 4.53 -10.86 28.13
N ASP A 373 4.03 -10.19 27.11
CA ASP A 373 2.96 -9.17 27.20
C ASP A 373 1.98 -9.26 26.02
N TYR A 374 1.37 -10.45 25.90
CA TYR A 374 0.52 -10.78 24.79
C TYR A 374 -0.82 -10.05 24.85
N THR A 375 -1.17 -9.37 23.75
CA THR A 375 -2.49 -8.77 23.55
C THR A 375 -3.01 -9.09 22.16
N ALA A 376 -4.11 -9.83 22.08
CA ALA A 376 -4.82 -10.08 20.83
C ALA A 376 -6.25 -9.57 20.95
N ASN A 377 -6.65 -8.73 20.00
CA ASN A 377 -7.99 -8.19 19.90
C ASN A 377 -8.59 -8.59 18.56
N ALA A 378 -9.73 -9.24 18.58
CA ALA A 378 -10.48 -9.56 17.37
C ALA A 378 -11.91 -9.03 17.47
N GLY A 379 -12.36 -8.35 16.42
CA GLY A 379 -13.71 -7.78 16.34
C GLY A 379 -14.33 -7.96 14.97
N GLY A 380 -15.63 -8.14 14.91
CA GLY A 380 -16.36 -8.27 13.65
C GLY A 380 -16.25 -7.02 12.77
N ILE A 381 -16.11 -5.83 13.37
CA ILE A 381 -15.87 -4.57 12.66
C ILE A 381 -14.43 -4.11 12.88
N ALA A 382 -14.01 -3.91 14.12
CA ALA A 382 -12.69 -3.38 14.46
C ALA A 382 -11.97 -4.28 15.46
N GLY A 383 -10.66 -4.51 15.25
CA GLY A 383 -9.81 -5.15 16.25
C GLY A 383 -9.66 -4.26 17.48
N THR A 384 -9.17 -3.05 17.27
CA THR A 384 -9.14 -1.98 18.28
C THR A 384 -9.76 -0.72 17.73
N PHE A 385 -10.59 -0.07 18.57
CA PHE A 385 -11.28 1.18 18.24
C PHE A 385 -11.07 2.18 19.38
N SER A 386 -10.24 3.20 19.20
CA SER A 386 -9.84 4.09 20.27
C SER A 386 -9.80 5.56 19.89
N GLY A 387 -10.19 6.41 20.83
CA GLY A 387 -9.94 7.84 20.80
C GLY A 387 -8.48 8.17 21.14
N TYR A 388 -8.16 9.46 21.07
CA TYR A 388 -6.89 10.01 21.48
C TYR A 388 -7.04 10.84 22.76
N SER A 389 -6.13 10.68 23.69
CA SER A 389 -6.10 11.46 24.92
C SER A 389 -4.74 12.14 25.07
N MET A 390 -4.75 13.48 25.18
CA MET A 390 -3.56 14.28 25.47
C MET A 390 -3.64 14.89 26.86
N ILE A 391 -2.61 14.71 27.67
CA ILE A 391 -2.63 15.10 29.08
C ILE A 391 -1.90 16.45 29.34
N TYR A 392 -1.23 17.05 28.37
CA TYR A 392 -0.42 18.26 28.60
C TYR A 392 -0.63 19.32 27.52
N PRO A 393 -0.84 20.59 27.90
CA PRO A 393 -1.07 21.22 29.24
C PRO A 393 -2.55 21.16 29.66
N VAL A 394 -3.45 20.70 28.79
CA VAL A 394 -4.87 20.56 29.07
C VAL A 394 -5.27 19.13 28.67
N VAL A 395 -6.06 18.49 29.50
CA VAL A 395 -6.65 17.19 29.14
C VAL A 395 -7.59 17.41 27.97
N MET A 396 -7.27 16.87 26.81
CA MET A 396 -8.09 16.89 25.62
C MET A 396 -8.32 15.45 25.18
N GLU A 397 -9.58 15.05 25.14
CA GLU A 397 -10.00 13.75 24.64
C GLU A 397 -10.63 13.96 23.27
N ILE A 398 -10.10 13.26 22.27
CA ILE A 398 -10.68 13.20 20.92
C ILE A 398 -11.25 11.81 20.77
N PRO A 399 -12.59 11.64 20.86
CA PRO A 399 -13.21 10.32 20.75
C PRO A 399 -13.16 9.79 19.34
N ALA A 400 -13.14 8.47 19.21
CA ALA A 400 -13.45 7.77 17.97
C ALA A 400 -14.96 7.51 17.89
N TYR A 401 -15.54 7.63 16.69
CA TYR A 401 -16.96 7.45 16.45
C TYR A 401 -17.24 6.28 15.50
N MET A 402 -18.11 5.36 15.91
CA MET A 402 -18.62 4.28 15.06
C MET A 402 -20.15 4.40 14.99
N ASP A 403 -20.67 4.55 13.77
CA ASP A 403 -22.12 4.72 13.55
C ASP A 403 -22.62 3.88 12.38
N GLY A 404 -23.74 3.21 12.56
CA GLY A 404 -24.42 2.44 11.54
C GLY A 404 -23.61 1.27 10.96
N CYS A 405 -22.62 0.75 11.68
CA CYS A 405 -21.78 -0.35 11.23
C CYS A 405 -22.39 -1.71 11.59
N TYR A 406 -22.13 -2.70 10.73
CA TYR A 406 -22.68 -4.03 10.89
C TYR A 406 -21.65 -5.12 10.57
N ALA A 407 -21.65 -6.21 11.36
CA ALA A 407 -20.82 -7.39 11.10
C ALA A 407 -21.65 -8.68 11.17
N LEU A 408 -21.43 -9.57 10.23
CA LEU A 408 -21.84 -10.97 10.32
C LEU A 408 -20.58 -11.84 10.44
N VAL A 409 -20.47 -12.54 11.56
CA VAL A 409 -19.31 -13.41 11.86
C VAL A 409 -19.78 -14.85 11.85
N GLU A 410 -19.31 -15.62 10.88
CA GLU A 410 -19.64 -17.04 10.69
C GLU A 410 -18.42 -17.94 10.97
N THR A 411 -17.34 -17.38 11.53
CA THR A 411 -16.12 -18.09 11.83
C THR A 411 -15.73 -18.01 13.29
N ASP A 412 -14.92 -18.94 13.74
CA ASP A 412 -14.27 -18.91 15.06
C ASP A 412 -12.94 -18.15 14.98
N PHE A 413 -12.77 -17.18 15.86
CA PHE A 413 -11.48 -16.57 16.11
C PHE A 413 -10.66 -17.46 17.06
N SER A 414 -9.57 -18.05 16.56
CA SER A 414 -8.63 -18.79 17.38
C SER A 414 -7.57 -17.87 17.97
N LEU A 415 -7.75 -17.46 19.23
CA LEU A 415 -6.84 -16.59 19.95
C LEU A 415 -6.19 -17.37 21.11
N SER A 416 -4.86 -17.41 21.12
CA SER A 416 -4.12 -18.00 22.26
C SER A 416 -4.01 -17.02 23.42
N GLY A 417 -5.14 -16.72 24.08
CA GLY A 417 -5.23 -15.74 25.17
C GLY A 417 -5.41 -14.32 24.63
N GLY A 418 -6.58 -13.82 24.54
CA GLY A 418 -6.90 -12.49 23.99
C GLY A 418 -8.39 -12.21 24.11
N THR A 419 -8.87 -11.16 23.46
CA THR A 419 -10.27 -10.76 23.48
C THR A 419 -10.88 -10.83 22.09
N ALA A 420 -11.91 -11.63 21.91
CA ALA A 420 -12.76 -11.64 20.73
C ALA A 420 -14.14 -11.10 21.08
N ARG A 421 -14.68 -10.20 20.28
CA ARG A 421 -15.99 -9.57 20.46
C ARG A 421 -16.70 -9.36 19.12
N GLY A 422 -18.02 -9.31 19.16
CA GLY A 422 -18.83 -9.17 17.95
C GLY A 422 -18.59 -7.89 17.14
N VAL A 423 -18.28 -6.77 17.81
CA VAL A 423 -18.09 -5.47 17.13
C VAL A 423 -16.63 -5.03 17.18
N ALA A 424 -16.11 -4.76 18.36
CA ALA A 424 -14.72 -4.33 18.55
C ALA A 424 -14.05 -5.21 19.61
N GLY A 425 -12.86 -5.72 19.32
CA GLY A 425 -12.08 -6.52 20.25
C GLY A 425 -11.71 -5.73 21.50
N ALA A 426 -11.26 -4.49 21.31
CA ALA A 426 -11.03 -3.50 22.36
C ALA A 426 -11.56 -2.13 21.97
N SER A 427 -12.04 -1.35 22.94
CA SER A 427 -12.48 0.03 22.72
C SER A 427 -12.13 0.92 23.91
N GLU A 428 -11.60 2.11 23.64
CA GLU A 428 -11.26 3.12 24.63
C GLU A 428 -11.60 4.51 24.09
N ALA A 429 -12.20 5.38 24.92
CA ALA A 429 -12.65 6.71 24.53
C ALA A 429 -13.47 6.71 23.21
N ALA A 430 -14.37 5.73 23.05
CA ALA A 430 -15.11 5.47 21.84
C ALA A 430 -16.62 5.70 22.02
N LEU A 431 -17.28 6.24 21.00
CA LEU A 431 -18.73 6.40 20.93
C LEU A 431 -19.29 5.47 19.86
N LEU A 432 -20.15 4.53 20.26
CA LEU A 432 -20.78 3.54 19.41
C LEU A 432 -22.28 3.83 19.29
N ASN A 433 -22.77 3.98 18.07
CA ASN A 433 -24.19 4.24 17.79
C ASN A 433 -24.66 3.37 16.62
N GLY A 434 -25.84 2.75 16.76
CA GLY A 434 -26.44 1.97 15.68
C GLY A 434 -25.57 0.82 15.16
N VAL A 435 -24.74 0.22 16.01
CA VAL A 435 -23.79 -0.83 15.62
C VAL A 435 -24.36 -2.20 15.94
N PHE A 436 -24.38 -3.10 14.97
CA PHE A 436 -24.96 -4.42 15.09
C PHE A 436 -23.97 -5.52 14.71
N TRP A 437 -24.11 -6.67 15.33
CA TRP A 437 -23.42 -7.86 14.92
C TRP A 437 -24.34 -9.09 14.99
N GLY A 438 -24.11 -10.04 14.12
CA GLY A 438 -24.78 -11.33 14.10
C GLY A 438 -23.77 -12.46 14.05
N SER A 439 -24.15 -13.61 14.61
CA SER A 439 -23.42 -14.87 14.48
C SER A 439 -24.41 -15.95 14.10
N THR A 440 -24.01 -16.83 13.20
CA THR A 440 -24.79 -18.04 12.88
C THR A 440 -24.46 -19.20 13.81
N GLN A 441 -23.51 -19.01 14.71
CA GLN A 441 -23.19 -19.98 15.76
C GLN A 441 -24.04 -19.69 17.00
N ASP A 442 -24.99 -20.57 17.27
CA ASP A 442 -25.79 -20.63 18.49
C ASP A 442 -25.01 -21.23 19.67
#